data_a7652fbfbd8eade82046afc8b7aeaf61
#
_entry.id   a7652fbfbd8eade82046afc8b7aeaf61
#
_cell.length_a   1.000
_cell.length_b   1.000
_cell.length_c   1.000
_cell.angle_alpha   90.00
_cell.angle_beta   90.00
_cell.angle_gamma   90.00
#
_symmetry.space_group_name_H-M   'P 1'
#
loop_
_entity.id
_entity.type
_entity.pdbx_description
1 polymer ?
#
loop_
_entity_poly.entity_id
_entity_poly.type
_entity_poly.pdbx_seq_one_letter_code
_entity_poly.pdbx_strand_id
1 'polypeptide(L)'
;MENNKKLRTWLDDFNLDHPLVIAGPCSAETEKQVLSIAHELKDSDVSIYRAGIWKPRTRPGMFEGVGAIGLKWLQKVKEETGLLTTTEVANANHVKLAIDYDVDVLWIGARSTVSPVSYTHLTLPTKLA
;
A
#
# COMPACT_ATOMS: atom_id res chain seq x y z
N MET A 1 -14.36 -0.60 -21.82
CA MET A 1 -15.48 -0.25 -20.95
C MET A 1 -15.71 -1.26 -19.84
N GLU A 2 -15.75 -2.56 -20.14
CA GLU A 2 -15.83 -3.59 -19.10
C GLU A 2 -14.65 -3.57 -18.13
N ASN A 3 -13.45 -3.22 -18.61
CA ASN A 3 -12.25 -3.14 -17.79
C ASN A 3 -12.31 -2.00 -16.75
N ASN A 4 -12.95 -0.86 -17.07
CA ASN A 4 -13.12 0.23 -16.12
C ASN A 4 -14.08 -0.13 -15.00
N LYS A 5 -15.04 -1.01 -15.26
CA LYS A 5 -15.97 -1.49 -14.26
C LYS A 5 -15.27 -2.45 -13.28
N LYS A 6 -14.38 -3.31 -13.80
CA LYS A 6 -13.59 -4.24 -12.98
C LYS A 6 -12.57 -3.52 -12.09
N LEU A 7 -11.96 -2.45 -12.59
CA LEU A 7 -10.95 -1.69 -11.84
C LEU A 7 -11.53 -0.92 -10.65
N ARG A 8 -12.84 -0.70 -10.61
CA ARG A 8 -13.50 0.04 -9.54
C ARG A 8 -14.35 -0.81 -8.62
N THR A 9 -14.40 -2.13 -8.82
CA THR A 9 -15.28 -2.99 -8.02
C THR A 9 -14.96 -2.97 -6.53
N TRP A 10 -13.70 -2.82 -6.17
CA TRP A 10 -13.31 -2.75 -4.76
C TRP A 10 -13.82 -1.48 -4.06
N LEU A 11 -14.04 -0.38 -4.80
CA LEU A 11 -14.62 0.84 -4.26
C LEU A 11 -16.11 0.68 -3.94
N ASP A 12 -16.80 -0.23 -4.64
CA ASP A 12 -18.22 -0.46 -4.43
C ASP A 12 -18.51 -1.13 -3.08
N ASP A 13 -17.49 -1.77 -2.47
CA ASP A 13 -17.59 -2.40 -1.17
C ASP A 13 -17.57 -1.39 -0.01
N PHE A 14 -17.30 -0.11 -0.30
CA PHE A 14 -17.26 0.94 0.69
C PHE A 14 -18.50 1.83 0.60
N ASN A 15 -18.98 2.28 1.75
CA ASN A 15 -19.98 3.31 1.79
C ASN A 15 -19.32 4.66 1.49
N LEU A 16 -19.55 5.21 0.29
CA LEU A 16 -18.94 6.45 -0.14
C LEU A 16 -19.79 7.70 0.18
N ASP A 17 -20.77 7.58 1.05
CA ASP A 17 -21.53 8.74 1.56
C ASP A 17 -20.63 9.68 2.40
N HIS A 18 -19.48 9.19 2.82
CA HIS A 18 -18.43 9.95 3.51
C HIS A 18 -17.07 9.66 2.86
N PRO A 19 -16.05 10.48 3.10
CA PRO A 19 -14.73 10.23 2.54
C PRO A 19 -14.17 8.87 2.94
N LEU A 20 -13.52 8.19 2.00
CA LEU A 20 -12.76 6.98 2.29
C LEU A 20 -11.52 7.35 3.10
N VAL A 21 -11.36 6.77 4.28
CA VAL A 21 -10.24 7.09 5.15
C VAL A 21 -9.16 6.01 5.06
N ILE A 22 -7.97 6.41 4.70
CA ILE A 22 -6.77 5.57 4.66
C ILE A 22 -5.80 6.15 5.69
N ALA A 23 -5.43 5.36 6.68
CA ALA A 23 -4.55 5.84 7.76
C ALA A 23 -3.56 4.76 8.20
N GLY A 24 -2.46 5.21 8.80
CA GLY A 24 -1.39 4.35 9.30
C GLY A 24 -0.06 5.08 9.29
N PRO A 25 1.01 4.44 9.76
CA PRO A 25 2.31 5.09 9.85
C PRO A 25 2.88 5.41 8.47
N CYS A 26 3.50 6.58 8.34
CA CYS A 26 4.22 6.93 7.12
C CYS A 26 5.34 5.91 6.85
N SER A 27 6.00 5.45 7.91
CA SER A 27 7.09 4.47 7.83
C SER A 27 6.86 3.35 8.84
N ALA A 28 6.81 2.13 8.36
CA ALA A 28 6.85 0.95 9.23
C ALA A 28 8.28 0.78 9.75
N GLU A 29 8.44 0.67 11.06
CA GLU A 29 9.75 0.55 11.68
C GLU A 29 9.92 -0.77 12.43
N THR A 30 8.88 -1.21 13.13
CA THR A 30 8.85 -2.48 13.84
C THR A 30 7.50 -3.15 13.69
N GLU A 31 7.47 -4.46 13.86
CA GLU A 31 6.23 -5.23 13.86
C GLU A 31 5.28 -4.74 14.96
N LYS A 32 5.81 -4.49 16.15
CA LYS A 32 5.02 -4.02 17.29
C LYS A 32 4.33 -2.69 17.00
N GLN A 33 5.07 -1.74 16.41
CA GLN A 33 4.51 -0.45 16.01
C GLN A 33 3.37 -0.64 15.02
N VAL A 34 3.62 -1.42 13.97
CA VAL A 34 2.64 -1.63 12.89
C VAL A 34 1.36 -2.25 13.44
N LEU A 35 1.47 -3.30 14.24
CA LEU A 35 0.30 -3.98 14.80
C LEU A 35 -0.43 -3.15 15.85
N SER A 36 0.29 -2.44 16.71
CA SER A 36 -0.32 -1.58 17.73
C SER A 36 -1.19 -0.49 17.09
N ILE A 37 -0.66 0.17 16.07
CA ILE A 37 -1.40 1.22 15.37
C ILE A 37 -2.62 0.62 14.66
N ALA A 38 -2.47 -0.53 14.02
CA ALA A 38 -3.57 -1.19 13.34
C ALA A 38 -4.71 -1.54 14.31
N HIS A 39 -4.40 -2.05 15.48
CA HIS A 39 -5.40 -2.37 16.50
C HIS A 39 -6.11 -1.14 17.05
N GLU A 40 -5.42 -0.01 17.17
CA GLU A 40 -6.05 1.25 17.55
C GLU A 40 -7.01 1.77 16.47
N LEU A 41 -6.66 1.55 15.19
CA LEU A 41 -7.44 2.06 14.07
C LEU A 41 -8.61 1.18 13.69
N LYS A 42 -8.62 -0.10 14.02
CA LYS A 42 -9.65 -1.05 13.57
C LYS A 42 -11.06 -0.68 13.99
N ASP A 43 -11.22 -0.01 15.11
CA ASP A 43 -12.52 0.40 15.65
C ASP A 43 -12.90 1.84 15.27
N SER A 44 -12.11 2.47 14.42
CA SER A 44 -12.34 3.82 13.90
C SER A 44 -13.00 3.78 12.52
N ASP A 45 -13.19 4.95 11.90
CA ASP A 45 -13.74 5.07 10.54
C ASP A 45 -12.74 4.72 9.44
N VAL A 46 -11.56 4.21 9.80
CA VAL A 46 -10.53 3.81 8.84
C VAL A 46 -10.94 2.51 8.16
N SER A 47 -10.90 2.51 6.84
CA SER A 47 -11.21 1.33 6.02
C SER A 47 -9.96 0.63 5.51
N ILE A 48 -8.92 1.39 5.23
CA ILE A 48 -7.67 0.88 4.66
C ILE A 48 -6.50 1.33 5.54
N TYR A 49 -5.71 0.36 5.99
CA TYR A 49 -4.49 0.59 6.75
C TYR A 49 -3.31 0.77 5.81
N ARG A 50 -2.54 1.84 6.02
CA ARG A 50 -1.34 2.09 5.22
C ARG A 50 -0.08 1.94 6.07
N ALA A 51 1.00 1.46 5.45
CA ALA A 51 2.34 1.52 6.05
C ALA A 51 3.37 1.57 4.92
N GLY A 52 4.28 2.52 4.99
CA GLY A 52 5.38 2.61 4.03
C GLY A 52 6.50 1.66 4.44
N ILE A 53 6.83 0.71 3.57
CA ILE A 53 7.90 -0.27 3.81
C ILE A 53 9.09 -0.09 2.89
N TRP A 54 8.91 0.56 1.76
CA TRP A 54 9.96 0.97 0.85
C TRP A 54 9.97 2.49 0.75
N LYS A 55 11.09 3.11 1.16
CA LYS A 55 11.22 4.57 1.22
C LYS A 55 12.28 5.01 0.21
N PRO A 56 11.88 5.39 -1.03
CA PRO A 56 12.84 5.92 -1.97
C PRO A 56 13.47 7.20 -1.42
N ARG A 57 14.80 7.25 -1.39
CA ARG A 57 15.56 8.38 -0.85
C ARG A 57 16.48 8.94 -1.93
N THR A 58 16.66 10.25 -1.88
CA THR A 58 17.57 10.95 -2.80
C THR A 58 19.03 10.94 -2.32
N ARG A 59 19.25 10.67 -1.02
CA ARG A 59 20.59 10.63 -0.42
C ARG A 59 20.93 9.20 0.01
N PRO A 60 22.13 8.68 -0.37
CA PRO A 60 22.61 7.40 0.15
C PRO A 60 22.75 7.45 1.68
N GLY A 61 22.50 6.32 2.35
CA GLY A 61 22.61 6.22 3.80
C GLY A 61 21.40 6.64 4.60
N MET A 62 20.36 7.18 3.96
CA MET A 62 19.09 7.44 4.62
C MET A 62 18.30 6.13 4.80
N PHE A 63 17.42 6.09 5.81
CA PHE A 63 16.56 4.93 6.03
C PHE A 63 15.65 4.70 4.81
N GLU A 64 15.82 3.56 4.18
CA GLU A 64 15.10 3.20 2.95
C GLU A 64 13.86 2.34 3.20
N GLY A 65 13.46 2.20 4.45
CA GLY A 65 12.34 1.37 4.85
C GLY A 65 12.79 -0.02 5.31
N VAL A 66 11.87 -0.76 5.90
CA VAL A 66 12.16 -2.12 6.38
C VAL A 66 12.16 -3.14 5.25
N GLY A 67 11.63 -2.80 4.09
CA GLY A 67 11.61 -3.68 2.93
C GLY A 67 10.57 -4.79 3.04
N ALA A 68 10.85 -5.90 2.37
CA ALA A 68 9.89 -7.00 2.21
C ALA A 68 9.39 -7.61 3.52
N ILE A 69 10.13 -7.53 4.61
CA ILE A 69 9.66 -8.03 5.90
C ILE A 69 8.39 -7.30 6.37
N GLY A 70 8.24 -6.04 5.98
CA GLY A 70 7.04 -5.26 6.28
C GLY A 70 5.77 -5.83 5.65
N LEU A 71 5.89 -6.57 4.54
CA LEU A 71 4.76 -7.25 3.92
C LEU A 71 4.16 -8.31 4.84
N LYS A 72 5.01 -9.02 5.58
CA LYS A 72 4.54 -10.00 6.57
C LYS A 72 3.76 -9.31 7.68
N TRP A 73 4.20 -8.13 8.10
CA TRP A 73 3.50 -7.36 9.12
C TRP A 73 2.14 -6.86 8.62
N LEU A 74 2.07 -6.40 7.37
CA LEU A 74 0.80 -6.02 6.76
C LEU A 74 -0.15 -7.21 6.63
N GLN A 75 0.36 -8.39 6.31
CA GLN A 75 -0.44 -9.61 6.28
C GLN A 75 -1.04 -9.92 7.66
N LYS A 76 -0.25 -9.77 8.72
CA LYS A 76 -0.74 -9.92 10.10
C LYS A 76 -1.80 -8.88 10.46
N VAL A 77 -1.65 -7.66 9.98
CA VAL A 77 -2.68 -6.62 10.17
C VAL A 77 -4.02 -7.09 9.62
N LYS A 78 -4.04 -7.62 8.41
CA LYS A 78 -5.27 -8.16 7.82
C LYS A 78 -5.86 -9.30 8.65
N GLU A 79 -5.03 -10.22 9.10
CA GLU A 79 -5.46 -11.38 9.89
C GLU A 79 -6.04 -10.96 11.23
N GLU A 80 -5.42 -10.00 11.91
CA GLU A 80 -5.80 -9.62 13.27
C GLU A 80 -6.89 -8.56 13.33
N THR A 81 -7.00 -7.68 12.33
CA THR A 81 -7.93 -6.54 12.38
C THR A 81 -9.03 -6.59 11.33
N GLY A 82 -8.84 -7.32 10.25
CA GLY A 82 -9.76 -7.31 9.13
C GLY A 82 -9.67 -6.08 8.24
N LEU A 83 -8.76 -5.14 8.53
CA LEU A 83 -8.56 -3.95 7.70
C LEU A 83 -7.92 -4.34 6.37
N LEU A 84 -8.32 -3.68 5.30
CA LEU A 84 -7.61 -3.76 4.03
C LEU A 84 -6.26 -3.06 4.19
N THR A 85 -5.29 -3.45 3.38
CA THR A 85 -3.93 -2.91 3.49
C THR A 85 -3.48 -2.24 2.21
N THR A 86 -2.60 -1.25 2.35
CA THR A 86 -1.99 -0.57 1.22
C THR A 86 -0.55 -0.18 1.54
N THR A 87 0.27 -0.16 0.52
CA THR A 87 1.68 0.27 0.63
C THR A 87 2.12 0.95 -0.65
N GLU A 88 3.18 1.76 -0.54
CA GLU A 88 3.80 2.40 -1.68
C GLU A 88 4.67 1.42 -2.44
N VAL A 89 4.60 1.47 -3.77
CA VAL A 89 5.47 0.68 -4.65
C VAL A 89 6.20 1.62 -5.61
N ALA A 90 7.42 1.27 -5.96
CA ALA A 90 8.27 2.09 -6.82
C ALA A 90 8.72 1.37 -8.09
N ASN A 91 8.60 0.06 -8.14
CA ASN A 91 9.03 -0.75 -9.29
C ASN A 91 8.22 -2.04 -9.40
N ALA A 92 8.45 -2.78 -10.48
CA ALA A 92 7.72 -4.01 -10.76
C ALA A 92 7.96 -5.10 -9.71
N ASN A 93 9.16 -5.18 -9.13
CA ASN A 93 9.46 -6.15 -8.09
C ASN A 93 8.65 -5.88 -6.82
N HIS A 94 8.51 -4.61 -6.43
CA HIS A 94 7.66 -4.22 -5.31
C HIS A 94 6.21 -4.66 -5.54
N VAL A 95 5.68 -4.43 -6.74
CA VAL A 95 4.31 -4.83 -7.11
C VAL A 95 4.13 -6.33 -6.96
N LYS A 96 5.06 -7.11 -7.52
CA LYS A 96 5.00 -8.57 -7.45
C LYS A 96 5.00 -9.07 -6.01
N LEU A 97 5.91 -8.57 -5.18
CA LEU A 97 5.99 -8.96 -3.79
C LEU A 97 4.73 -8.57 -3.01
N ALA A 98 4.23 -7.37 -3.24
CA ALA A 98 3.02 -6.90 -2.57
C ALA A 98 1.80 -7.77 -2.92
N ILE A 99 1.67 -8.17 -4.18
CA ILE A 99 0.60 -9.07 -4.62
C ILE A 99 0.75 -10.45 -3.97
N ASP A 100 1.97 -10.98 -3.90
CA ASP A 100 2.25 -12.28 -3.29
C ASP A 100 1.87 -12.32 -1.80
N TYR A 101 1.91 -11.19 -1.12
CA TYR A 101 1.53 -11.06 0.29
C TYR A 101 0.12 -10.47 0.50
N ASP A 102 -0.69 -10.47 -0.54
CA ASP A 102 -2.11 -10.06 -0.49
C ASP A 102 -2.35 -8.62 -0.03
N VAL A 103 -1.46 -7.69 -0.38
CA VAL A 103 -1.73 -6.27 -0.19
C VAL A 103 -2.88 -5.85 -1.10
N ASP A 104 -3.88 -5.20 -0.55
CA ASP A 104 -5.13 -4.94 -1.27
C ASP A 104 -5.04 -3.77 -2.25
N VAL A 105 -4.32 -2.72 -1.90
CA VAL A 105 -4.20 -1.51 -2.71
C VAL A 105 -2.73 -1.10 -2.78
N LEU A 106 -2.29 -0.71 -3.96
CA LEU A 106 -0.93 -0.22 -4.17
C LEU A 106 -0.99 1.24 -4.60
N TRP A 107 -0.13 2.10 -4.02
CA TRP A 107 -0.01 3.46 -4.52
C TRP A 107 1.39 3.73 -5.05
N ILE A 108 1.44 4.63 -6.01
CA ILE A 108 2.68 5.10 -6.60
C ILE A 108 2.96 6.47 -6.00
N GLY A 109 4.08 6.59 -5.29
CA GLY A 109 4.47 7.85 -4.67
C GLY A 109 4.84 8.92 -5.69
N ALA A 110 4.77 10.18 -5.30
CA ALA A 110 5.05 11.31 -6.19
C ALA A 110 6.45 11.23 -6.82
N ARG A 111 7.44 10.76 -6.07
CA ARG A 111 8.81 10.62 -6.59
C ARG A 111 8.92 9.51 -7.63
N SER A 112 8.15 8.43 -7.46
CA SER A 112 8.16 7.31 -8.40
C SER A 112 7.46 7.66 -9.71
N THR A 113 6.44 8.50 -9.68
CA THR A 113 5.71 8.92 -10.88
C THR A 113 6.56 9.76 -11.83
N VAL A 114 7.58 10.44 -11.31
CA VAL A 114 8.51 11.24 -12.13
C VAL A 114 9.82 10.52 -12.45
N SER A 115 10.00 9.28 -11.95
CA SER A 115 11.15 8.44 -12.28
C SER A 115 10.90 7.74 -13.61
N PRO A 116 11.79 7.89 -14.62
CA PRO A 116 11.60 7.20 -15.90
C PRO A 116 11.49 5.68 -15.76
N VAL A 117 12.28 5.07 -14.89
CA VAL A 117 12.26 3.62 -14.67
C VAL A 117 10.95 3.19 -14.01
N SER A 118 10.56 3.86 -12.92
CA SER A 118 9.31 3.54 -12.22
C SER A 118 8.09 3.78 -13.11
N TYR A 119 8.08 4.88 -13.85
CA TYR A 119 7.00 5.18 -14.77
C TYR A 119 6.84 4.08 -15.83
N THR A 120 7.94 3.64 -16.43
CA THR A 120 7.92 2.60 -17.45
C THR A 120 7.41 1.28 -16.88
N HIS A 121 7.88 0.86 -15.70
CA HIS A 121 7.52 -0.43 -15.11
C HIS A 121 6.11 -0.45 -14.49
N LEU A 122 5.64 0.66 -13.95
CA LEU A 122 4.36 0.70 -13.22
C LEU A 122 3.21 1.19 -14.09
N THR A 123 3.46 2.12 -15.02
CA THR A 123 2.39 2.77 -15.78
C THR A 123 2.00 1.99 -17.03
N LEU A 124 2.96 1.46 -17.78
CA LEU A 124 2.66 0.74 -19.03
C LEU A 124 1.82 -0.51 -18.79
N PRO A 125 2.13 -1.40 -17.83
CA PRO A 125 1.27 -2.55 -17.55
C PRO A 125 -0.15 -2.17 -17.16
N THR A 126 -0.34 -1.10 -16.40
CA THR A 126 -1.67 -0.66 -15.99
C THR A 126 -2.50 -0.09 -17.13
N LYS A 127 -1.86 0.47 -18.15
CA LYS A 127 -2.55 0.96 -19.34
C LYS A 127 -3.05 -0.16 -20.23
N LEU A 128 -2.38 -1.30 -20.21
CA LEU A 128 -2.72 -2.47 -21.01
C LEU A 128 -3.74 -3.37 -20.33
N ALA A 129 -3.87 -3.23 -19.04
CA ALA A 129 -4.85 -3.96 -18.26
C ALA A 129 -6.20 -3.24 -18.30
#